data_14bed1b6b047aaca465755aa61fbdba2
#
_entry.id   14bed1b6b047aaca465755aa61fbdba2
#
_cell.length_a   1.000
_cell.length_b   1.000
_cell.length_c   1.000
_cell.angle_alpha   90.00
_cell.angle_beta   90.00
_cell.angle_gamma   90.00
#
_symmetry.space_group_name_H-M   'P 1'
#
loop_
_entity.id
_entity.type
_entity.pdbx_description
1 polymer ?
#
loop_
_entity_poly.entity_id
_entity_poly.type
_entity_poly.pdbx_seq_one_letter_code
_entity_poly.pdbx_strand_id
1 'polypeptide(L)'
;MTVSTPLFLAEPHSFPLGESLPPKNVHAVSVSIPTWDEIVRYMKGDKDIHGKLQADYPRFYQHALVSKLNNAVLARVEAPQSMRCMIFPSKDGMKRCGQHLRKNADTAHSIQEIKFHLIQDSSKENSVWCRFFSVLFPEKSTKYAEEFWGFLGDGISSRHAEFCLERFTFMSSLSLDATFRTNSTCNDVEKIPAVPWEQSDSETKDEIKNLISKWVTSNLPGQDPVRPRDVFLYPKGMCAISALARSLVPTSPIASEAVVFGWPYGSTPKCIKGSGFERFTFHDQGTSEELDQLEASLALGRHISCLFCEVPSNPLCATPDLNRIRRLADQYEFVVVCDETIGTFVDVDVLPYVDVVLTSLTKIFSGGCNVMGGSVILNTQSPFYGQLRAKLSSVYEDVIYPGDAEVLLRNCIDFPARVQKAGRTGMAIANFLRAHDAIAKVNYPTMVASTPLYEQYRRPSGGYGSLISIVFKNPNSAIRFYNTINLCKGPSIGANFTLVLPYSQLSHAHELDWAESRGMAKHIVRISVGLEDVDALIQRFSQALTEVERFEHEDANGGCSHICGTN
;
A
#
# COMPACT_ATOMS: atom_id res chain seq x y z
N MET A 1 8.94 -4.34 30.97
CA MET A 1 8.89 -3.32 29.90
C MET A 1 7.46 -2.85 29.78
N THR A 2 7.17 -1.59 30.09
CA THR A 2 5.84 -1.00 29.94
C THR A 2 5.56 -0.92 28.44
N VAL A 3 4.63 -1.76 27.96
CA VAL A 3 4.09 -1.69 26.61
C VAL A 3 3.45 -0.32 26.48
N SER A 4 4.09 0.59 25.74
CA SER A 4 3.47 1.85 25.40
C SER A 4 2.28 1.52 24.51
N THR A 5 1.07 1.83 24.99
CA THR A 5 -0.16 1.73 24.22
C THR A 5 0.05 2.36 22.84
N PRO A 6 -0.34 1.71 21.71
CA PRO A 6 -0.21 2.31 20.39
C PRO A 6 -0.90 3.69 20.39
N LEU A 7 -0.32 4.63 19.67
CA LEU A 7 -0.79 6.01 19.54
C LEU A 7 -2.28 6.03 19.18
N PHE A 8 -3.11 6.19 20.19
CA PHE A 8 -4.55 6.26 20.10
C PHE A 8 -4.95 7.72 20.21
N LEU A 9 -5.60 8.24 19.20
CA LEU A 9 -6.23 9.56 19.31
C LEU A 9 -7.44 9.42 20.20
N ALA A 10 -7.37 9.96 21.42
CA ALA A 10 -8.42 9.81 22.43
C ALA A 10 -9.79 10.35 21.96
N GLU A 11 -9.78 11.36 21.08
CA GLU A 11 -10.99 11.91 20.47
C GLU A 11 -10.82 12.07 18.95
N PRO A 12 -11.79 11.61 18.14
CA PRO A 12 -11.78 11.80 16.70
C PRO A 12 -11.99 13.29 16.37
N HIS A 13 -11.11 13.89 15.57
CA HIS A 13 -11.24 15.26 15.06
C HIS A 13 -10.47 15.46 13.75
N SER A 14 -10.80 16.51 13.03
CA SER A 14 -10.11 16.94 11.82
C SER A 14 -8.87 17.75 12.18
N PHE A 15 -7.78 17.56 11.42
CA PHE A 15 -6.55 18.33 11.57
C PHE A 15 -6.39 19.34 10.42
N PRO A 16 -5.58 20.41 10.62
CA PRO A 16 -5.25 21.35 9.55
C PRO A 16 -4.56 20.66 8.37
N LEU A 17 -4.64 21.30 7.19
CA LEU A 17 -3.94 20.85 6.00
C LEU A 17 -2.45 20.66 6.26
N GLY A 18 -1.95 19.49 5.88
CA GLY A 18 -0.54 19.15 5.94
C GLY A 18 -0.07 18.55 7.26
N GLU A 19 -0.89 18.56 8.31
CA GLU A 19 -0.53 17.89 9.57
C GLU A 19 -0.33 16.39 9.35
N SER A 20 0.71 15.84 9.96
CA SER A 20 0.97 14.40 9.93
C SER A 20 -0.16 13.60 10.58
N LEU A 21 -0.48 12.41 10.06
CA LEU A 21 -1.42 11.47 10.66
C LEU A 21 -0.72 10.12 10.94
N PRO A 22 -0.46 9.76 12.21
CA PRO A 22 -0.84 10.48 13.45
C PRO A 22 -0.05 11.79 13.64
N PRO A 23 -0.64 12.75 14.38
CA PRO A 23 -0.02 14.07 14.60
C PRO A 23 1.35 13.99 15.27
N LYS A 24 2.24 14.92 14.91
CA LYS A 24 3.58 15.05 15.48
C LYS A 24 4.45 13.78 15.33
N ASN A 25 4.13 12.93 14.36
CA ASN A 25 4.91 11.73 14.09
C ASN A 25 5.72 11.94 12.81
N VAL A 26 7.04 12.03 12.94
CA VAL A 26 7.97 12.22 11.83
C VAL A 26 7.86 11.12 10.77
N HIS A 27 7.54 9.88 11.18
CA HIS A 27 7.40 8.74 10.29
C HIS A 27 5.95 8.40 9.95
N ALA A 28 5.03 9.34 10.10
CA ALA A 28 3.64 9.15 9.71
C ALA A 28 3.53 8.76 8.22
N VAL A 29 2.60 7.85 7.92
CA VAL A 29 2.33 7.38 6.56
C VAL A 29 0.98 7.87 6.04
N SER A 30 0.48 8.96 6.61
CA SER A 30 -0.70 9.69 6.15
C SER A 30 -0.57 11.17 6.51
N VAL A 31 -1.39 11.98 5.87
CA VAL A 31 -1.39 13.44 6.01
C VAL A 31 -2.81 13.96 5.99
N SER A 32 -3.09 15.03 6.74
CA SER A 32 -4.40 15.69 6.73
C SER A 32 -4.60 16.53 5.47
N ILE A 33 -5.69 16.25 4.76
CA ILE A 33 -6.17 17.04 3.62
C ILE A 33 -7.68 17.27 3.87
N PRO A 34 -8.05 18.31 4.64
CA PRO A 34 -9.36 18.41 5.29
C PRO A 34 -10.52 18.79 4.37
N THR A 35 -10.29 19.29 3.16
CA THR A 35 -11.36 19.67 2.24
C THR A 35 -11.28 18.96 0.89
N TRP A 36 -12.43 18.87 0.21
CA TRP A 36 -12.52 18.26 -1.12
C TRP A 36 -11.68 19.00 -2.16
N ASP A 37 -11.72 20.32 -2.13
CA ASP A 37 -10.92 21.16 -3.03
C ASP A 37 -9.41 20.93 -2.83
N GLU A 38 -8.97 20.83 -1.59
CA GLU A 38 -7.57 20.53 -1.28
C GLU A 38 -7.14 19.16 -1.82
N ILE A 39 -7.99 18.12 -1.80
CA ILE A 39 -7.71 16.82 -2.45
C ILE A 39 -7.53 17.00 -3.96
N VAL A 40 -8.43 17.74 -4.61
CA VAL A 40 -8.36 17.98 -6.05
C VAL A 40 -7.09 18.76 -6.42
N ARG A 41 -6.77 19.80 -5.67
CA ARG A 41 -5.55 20.60 -5.85
C ARG A 41 -4.28 19.79 -5.56
N TYR A 42 -4.29 18.98 -4.52
CA TYR A 42 -3.20 18.05 -4.21
C TYR A 42 -2.88 17.14 -5.39
N MET A 43 -3.89 16.51 -5.99
CA MET A 43 -3.71 15.61 -7.14
C MET A 43 -3.31 16.33 -8.43
N LYS A 44 -3.60 17.64 -8.54
CA LYS A 44 -3.11 18.50 -9.65
C LYS A 44 -1.66 18.98 -9.45
N GLY A 45 -1.00 18.63 -8.35
CA GLY A 45 0.38 19.03 -8.06
C GLY A 45 0.51 20.49 -7.61
N ASP A 46 -0.52 21.05 -6.97
CA ASP A 46 -0.52 22.42 -6.47
C ASP A 46 0.59 22.63 -5.43
N LYS A 47 1.50 23.56 -5.73
CA LYS A 47 2.70 23.81 -4.91
C LYS A 47 2.38 24.35 -3.51
N ASP A 48 1.29 25.10 -3.37
CA ASP A 48 0.87 25.67 -2.08
C ASP A 48 0.32 24.57 -1.16
N ILE A 49 -0.33 23.56 -1.72
CA ILE A 49 -0.76 22.37 -0.98
C ILE A 49 0.46 21.55 -0.59
N HIS A 50 1.30 21.16 -1.57
CA HIS A 50 2.47 20.32 -1.32
C HIS A 50 3.48 20.97 -0.37
N GLY A 51 3.61 22.29 -0.39
CA GLY A 51 4.50 23.04 0.51
C GLY A 51 4.11 23.03 1.99
N LYS A 52 2.85 22.66 2.30
CA LYS A 52 2.33 22.57 3.68
C LYS A 52 2.45 21.17 4.29
N LEU A 53 2.77 20.16 3.49
CA LEU A 53 2.75 18.76 3.94
C LEU A 53 3.93 18.47 4.89
N GLN A 54 3.62 18.07 6.13
CA GLN A 54 4.60 17.60 7.12
C GLN A 54 4.91 16.11 6.96
N ALA A 55 3.94 15.35 6.44
CA ALA A 55 4.06 13.95 6.06
C ALA A 55 3.24 13.72 4.79
N ASP A 56 3.28 12.51 4.24
CA ASP A 56 2.36 12.09 3.20
C ASP A 56 2.34 10.55 3.12
N TYR A 57 1.46 10.02 2.28
CA TYR A 57 1.52 8.61 1.94
C TYR A 57 2.77 8.35 1.07
N PRO A 58 3.78 7.59 1.58
CA PRO A 58 5.13 7.59 1.00
C PRO A 58 5.29 6.96 -0.38
N ARG A 59 4.23 6.84 -1.15
CA ARG A 59 4.22 6.45 -2.57
C ARG A 59 3.58 7.49 -3.47
N PHE A 60 2.97 8.51 -2.91
CA PHE A 60 2.44 9.66 -3.66
C PHE A 60 3.39 10.85 -3.57
N TYR A 61 4.09 10.95 -2.47
CA TYR A 61 5.01 12.05 -2.22
C TYR A 61 6.26 11.55 -1.50
N GLN A 62 7.42 12.07 -1.87
CA GLN A 62 8.68 11.65 -1.26
C GLN A 62 8.84 12.28 0.12
N HIS A 63 9.00 11.46 1.13
CA HIS A 63 9.14 11.89 2.53
C HIS A 63 10.29 12.89 2.73
N ALA A 64 10.10 13.90 3.58
CA ALA A 64 11.07 14.99 3.79
C ALA A 64 12.48 14.50 4.16
N LEU A 65 12.60 13.43 4.97
CA LEU A 65 13.91 12.83 5.32
C LEU A 65 14.56 12.16 4.10
N VAL A 66 13.77 11.52 3.24
CA VAL A 66 14.30 10.94 1.99
C VAL A 66 14.75 12.04 1.05
N SER A 67 13.99 13.13 0.92
CA SER A 67 14.36 14.30 0.11
C SER A 67 15.62 14.98 0.65
N LYS A 68 15.78 15.09 1.97
CA LYS A 68 17.01 15.60 2.59
C LYS A 68 18.22 14.72 2.25
N LEU A 69 18.05 13.39 2.28
CA LEU A 69 19.14 12.48 1.92
C LEU A 69 19.46 12.54 0.42
N ASN A 70 18.45 12.68 -0.47
CA ASN A 70 18.68 12.92 -1.89
C ASN A 70 19.53 14.19 -2.13
N ASN A 71 19.19 15.29 -1.46
CA ASN A 71 19.91 16.55 -1.58
C ASN A 71 21.35 16.43 -1.04
N ALA A 72 21.55 15.71 0.07
CA ALA A 72 22.89 15.45 0.61
C ALA A 72 23.75 14.62 -0.37
N VAL A 73 23.16 13.64 -1.05
CA VAL A 73 23.84 12.88 -2.12
C VAL A 73 24.24 13.79 -3.27
N LEU A 74 23.30 14.59 -3.81
CA LEU A 74 23.58 15.51 -4.92
C LEU A 74 24.69 16.50 -4.57
N ALA A 75 24.68 17.06 -3.36
CA ALA A 75 25.74 17.97 -2.88
C ALA A 75 27.09 17.24 -2.75
N ARG A 76 27.11 16.01 -2.20
CA ARG A 76 28.35 15.25 -2.01
C ARG A 76 29.06 14.90 -3.31
N VAL A 77 28.31 14.64 -4.37
CA VAL A 77 28.86 14.30 -5.69
C VAL A 77 28.98 15.50 -6.62
N GLU A 78 28.75 16.71 -6.10
CA GLU A 78 28.81 17.98 -6.86
C GLU A 78 27.97 17.90 -8.15
N ALA A 79 26.78 17.30 -8.06
CA ALA A 79 25.90 17.09 -9.19
C ALA A 79 25.38 18.43 -9.75
N PRO A 80 25.29 18.59 -11.10
CA PRO A 80 24.66 19.75 -11.70
C PRO A 80 23.24 19.97 -11.19
N GLN A 81 22.77 21.23 -11.13
CA GLN A 81 21.41 21.59 -10.66
C GLN A 81 20.29 20.91 -11.47
N SER A 82 20.57 20.54 -12.71
CA SER A 82 19.66 19.80 -13.58
C SER A 82 19.53 18.31 -13.28
N MET A 83 20.25 17.82 -12.26
CA MET A 83 20.19 16.42 -11.84
C MET A 83 19.25 16.23 -10.65
N ARG A 84 18.66 15.07 -10.58
CA ARG A 84 17.81 14.58 -9.48
C ARG A 84 18.34 13.23 -8.99
N CYS A 85 17.92 12.84 -7.80
CA CYS A 85 18.37 11.62 -7.15
C CYS A 85 17.17 10.81 -6.62
N MET A 86 17.27 9.49 -6.72
CA MET A 86 16.37 8.55 -6.05
C MET A 86 17.18 7.49 -5.32
N ILE A 87 16.77 7.17 -4.09
CA ILE A 87 17.51 6.30 -3.17
C ILE A 87 16.78 5.00 -2.89
N PHE A 88 17.54 3.92 -2.84
CA PHE A 88 17.08 2.55 -2.66
C PHE A 88 17.83 1.86 -1.54
N PRO A 89 17.18 0.96 -0.77
CA PRO A 89 17.85 0.16 0.25
C PRO A 89 18.68 -0.98 -0.36
N SER A 90 18.45 -1.34 -1.63
CA SER A 90 19.11 -2.44 -2.31
C SER A 90 19.74 -2.06 -3.64
N LYS A 91 20.79 -2.82 -4.03
CA LYS A 91 21.46 -2.70 -5.32
C LYS A 91 20.52 -3.04 -6.48
N ASP A 92 19.69 -4.05 -6.30
CA ASP A 92 18.79 -4.51 -7.36
C ASP A 92 17.62 -3.56 -7.57
N GLY A 93 17.07 -2.94 -6.51
CA GLY A 93 16.10 -1.85 -6.62
C GLY A 93 16.67 -0.65 -7.40
N MET A 94 17.88 -0.25 -7.08
CA MET A 94 18.60 0.80 -7.81
C MET A 94 18.79 0.42 -9.30
N LYS A 95 19.29 -0.80 -9.59
CA LYS A 95 19.51 -1.26 -10.96
C LYS A 95 18.21 -1.30 -11.77
N ARG A 96 17.11 -1.79 -11.18
CA ARG A 96 15.79 -1.80 -11.82
C ARG A 96 15.35 -0.38 -12.19
N CYS A 97 15.54 0.59 -11.29
CA CYS A 97 15.25 2.00 -11.58
C CYS A 97 16.11 2.53 -12.72
N GLY A 98 17.42 2.30 -12.67
CA GLY A 98 18.34 2.70 -13.74
C GLY A 98 17.97 2.10 -15.11
N GLN A 99 17.61 0.82 -15.16
CA GLN A 99 17.13 0.16 -16.38
C GLN A 99 15.81 0.75 -16.88
N HIS A 100 14.86 1.02 -15.98
CA HIS A 100 13.59 1.66 -16.34
C HIS A 100 13.80 3.04 -16.94
N LEU A 101 14.67 3.85 -16.34
CA LEU A 101 15.01 5.17 -16.86
C LEU A 101 15.70 5.10 -18.23
N ARG A 102 16.66 4.19 -18.42
CA ARG A 102 17.36 4.00 -19.71
C ARG A 102 16.41 3.55 -20.82
N LYS A 103 15.36 2.80 -20.49
CA LYS A 103 14.36 2.32 -21.46
C LYS A 103 13.37 3.42 -21.88
N ASN A 104 13.01 4.32 -20.97
CA ASN A 104 11.90 5.26 -21.17
C ASN A 104 12.33 6.72 -21.40
N ALA A 105 13.61 7.04 -21.19
CA ALA A 105 14.12 8.39 -21.35
C ALA A 105 15.25 8.46 -22.38
N ASP A 106 15.26 9.51 -23.22
CA ASP A 106 16.32 9.82 -24.20
C ASP A 106 17.67 10.20 -23.55
N THR A 107 17.90 9.79 -22.31
CA THR A 107 19.01 10.22 -21.47
C THR A 107 19.85 9.08 -20.92
N ALA A 108 19.86 7.94 -21.59
CA ALA A 108 20.53 6.72 -21.14
C ALA A 108 21.99 6.92 -20.65
N HIS A 109 22.75 7.82 -21.31
CA HIS A 109 24.16 8.11 -20.98
C HIS A 109 24.35 9.04 -19.76
N SER A 110 23.31 9.65 -19.24
CA SER A 110 23.37 10.59 -18.12
C SER A 110 22.92 9.98 -16.78
N ILE A 111 22.63 8.67 -16.75
CA ILE A 111 22.18 7.98 -15.54
C ILE A 111 23.40 7.44 -14.81
N GLN A 112 23.55 7.79 -13.52
CA GLN A 112 24.66 7.35 -12.67
C GLN A 112 24.13 6.50 -11.52
N GLU A 113 24.84 5.42 -11.20
CA GLU A 113 24.51 4.48 -10.12
C GLU A 113 25.63 4.52 -9.07
N ILE A 114 25.29 4.91 -7.83
CA ILE A 114 26.28 5.14 -6.78
C ILE A 114 25.85 4.38 -5.51
N LYS A 115 26.81 3.64 -4.91
CA LYS A 115 26.66 3.04 -3.58
C LYS A 115 27.24 3.99 -2.54
N PHE A 116 26.48 4.25 -1.48
CA PHE A 116 26.97 4.88 -0.26
C PHE A 116 27.04 3.83 0.85
N HIS A 117 28.12 3.83 1.63
CA HIS A 117 28.31 2.89 2.73
C HIS A 117 29.25 3.43 3.77
N LEU A 118 29.07 3.03 5.02
CA LEU A 118 29.96 3.29 6.11
C LEU A 118 31.03 2.19 6.12
N ILE A 119 32.31 2.57 6.16
CA ILE A 119 33.42 1.63 6.34
C ILE A 119 33.72 1.62 7.84
N GLN A 120 33.28 0.62 8.56
CA GLN A 120 33.80 0.25 9.87
C GLN A 120 34.82 -0.87 9.68
N ASP A 121 35.92 -0.79 10.42
CA ASP A 121 37.05 -1.72 10.53
C ASP A 121 37.01 -2.97 9.62
N SER A 122 38.09 -3.18 8.88
CA SER A 122 38.28 -4.24 7.88
C SER A 122 38.13 -5.69 8.37
N SER A 123 37.86 -5.92 9.65
CA SER A 123 37.67 -7.24 10.27
C SER A 123 36.20 -7.64 10.52
N LYS A 124 35.26 -6.69 10.39
CA LYS A 124 33.80 -6.97 10.45
C LYS A 124 33.14 -6.39 9.23
N GLU A 125 32.65 -7.25 8.35
CA GLU A 125 31.82 -6.82 7.23
C GLU A 125 30.75 -5.87 7.73
N ASN A 126 30.87 -4.63 7.32
CA ASN A 126 29.97 -3.49 7.39
C ASN A 126 28.61 -3.74 8.03
N SER A 127 28.19 -2.93 8.98
CA SER A 127 26.78 -2.81 9.33
C SER A 127 25.95 -2.77 8.03
N VAL A 128 25.20 -3.85 7.79
CA VAL A 128 24.44 -4.08 6.55
C VAL A 128 23.52 -2.89 6.26
N TRP A 129 23.09 -2.19 7.30
CA TRP A 129 22.09 -1.14 7.25
C TRP A 129 22.67 0.28 7.09
N CYS A 130 23.97 0.47 7.33
CA CYS A 130 24.62 1.75 7.07
C CYS A 130 25.09 1.86 5.62
N ARG A 131 24.20 1.49 4.70
CA ARG A 131 24.39 1.61 3.25
C ARG A 131 23.08 1.92 2.56
N PHE A 132 23.18 2.56 1.42
CA PHE A 132 22.11 2.74 0.47
C PHE A 132 22.67 2.86 -0.95
N PHE A 133 21.77 2.83 -1.92
CA PHE A 133 22.10 2.93 -3.33
C PHE A 133 21.32 4.07 -3.96
N SER A 134 21.93 4.84 -4.83
CA SER A 134 21.31 6.00 -5.47
C SER A 134 21.40 5.92 -6.98
N VAL A 135 20.35 6.40 -7.64
CA VAL A 135 20.33 6.67 -9.08
C VAL A 135 20.23 8.17 -9.26
N LEU A 136 21.20 8.74 -9.96
CA LEU A 136 21.17 10.13 -10.38
C LEU A 136 20.71 10.19 -11.84
N PHE A 137 19.84 11.13 -12.15
CA PHE A 137 19.23 11.27 -13.48
C PHE A 137 18.86 12.72 -13.79
N PRO A 138 18.80 13.12 -15.07
CA PRO A 138 18.36 14.46 -15.46
C PRO A 138 16.92 14.75 -15.03
N GLU A 139 16.64 16.00 -14.62
CA GLU A 139 15.32 16.46 -14.17
C GLU A 139 14.17 16.08 -15.12
N LYS A 140 14.40 16.13 -16.43
CA LYS A 140 13.41 15.74 -17.44
C LYS A 140 12.95 14.27 -17.35
N SER A 141 13.71 13.43 -16.64
CA SER A 141 13.39 12.02 -16.39
C SER A 141 12.63 11.78 -15.07
N THR A 142 12.34 12.85 -14.30
CA THR A 142 11.70 12.77 -12.97
C THR A 142 10.39 11.99 -13.02
N LYS A 143 9.54 12.24 -14.03
CA LYS A 143 8.27 11.53 -14.21
C LYS A 143 8.45 10.00 -14.22
N TYR A 144 9.42 9.49 -14.98
CA TYR A 144 9.68 8.05 -15.08
C TYR A 144 10.25 7.47 -13.76
N ALA A 145 11.08 8.24 -13.05
CA ALA A 145 11.59 7.82 -11.75
C ALA A 145 10.50 7.75 -10.69
N GLU A 146 9.58 8.71 -10.67
CA GLU A 146 8.42 8.76 -9.77
C GLU A 146 7.41 7.66 -10.09
N GLU A 147 7.14 7.38 -11.37
CA GLU A 147 6.31 6.25 -11.79
C GLU A 147 6.90 4.92 -11.31
N PHE A 148 8.20 4.71 -11.50
CA PHE A 148 8.90 3.53 -10.99
C PHE A 148 8.76 3.40 -9.48
N TRP A 149 9.10 4.45 -8.75
CA TRP A 149 9.05 4.47 -7.29
C TRP A 149 7.63 4.28 -6.75
N GLY A 150 6.64 4.96 -7.32
CA GLY A 150 5.24 4.91 -6.90
C GLY A 150 4.59 3.55 -7.12
N PHE A 151 4.87 2.89 -8.24
CA PHE A 151 4.22 1.61 -8.58
C PHE A 151 4.93 0.39 -7.99
N LEU A 152 6.27 0.40 -7.89
CA LEU A 152 7.01 -0.76 -7.40
C LEU A 152 7.33 -0.71 -5.91
N GLY A 153 7.36 0.47 -5.32
CA GLY A 153 7.57 0.64 -3.88
C GLY A 153 9.01 0.44 -3.39
N ASP A 154 10.00 0.29 -4.26
CA ASP A 154 11.38 -0.10 -3.93
C ASP A 154 12.20 0.96 -3.17
N GLY A 155 11.70 2.18 -2.98
CA GLY A 155 12.45 3.27 -2.31
C GLY A 155 12.71 3.04 -0.82
N ILE A 156 13.73 3.72 -0.29
CA ILE A 156 14.14 3.68 1.12
C ILE A 156 13.01 4.16 2.06
N SER A 157 12.96 3.66 3.29
CA SER A 157 12.04 4.16 4.33
C SER A 157 12.54 5.46 4.96
N SER A 158 11.62 6.22 5.59
CA SER A 158 11.98 7.45 6.30
C SER A 158 12.93 7.21 7.48
N ARG A 159 12.76 6.10 8.23
CA ARG A 159 13.67 5.73 9.33
C ARG A 159 15.05 5.34 8.83
N HIS A 160 15.12 4.56 7.76
CA HIS A 160 16.40 4.20 7.17
C HIS A 160 17.12 5.44 6.60
N ALA A 161 16.36 6.38 5.98
CA ALA A 161 16.92 7.64 5.50
C ALA A 161 17.43 8.51 6.66
N GLU A 162 16.70 8.61 7.78
CA GLU A 162 17.12 9.34 8.97
C GLU A 162 18.42 8.75 9.55
N PHE A 163 18.48 7.44 9.72
CA PHE A 163 19.65 6.73 10.18
C PHE A 163 20.89 6.99 9.31
N CYS A 164 20.72 6.98 7.99
CA CYS A 164 21.81 7.30 7.05
C CYS A 164 22.19 8.78 7.09
N LEU A 165 21.24 9.71 7.24
CA LEU A 165 21.52 11.15 7.37
C LEU A 165 22.40 11.49 8.56
N GLU A 166 22.12 10.90 9.73
CA GLU A 166 22.92 11.08 10.95
C GLU A 166 24.38 10.65 10.77
N ARG A 167 24.65 9.73 9.85
CA ARG A 167 25.96 9.12 9.58
C ARG A 167 26.55 9.53 8.24
N PHE A 168 25.88 10.38 7.49
CA PHE A 168 26.20 10.67 6.10
C PHE A 168 27.59 11.26 5.90
N THR A 169 28.08 12.09 6.85
CA THR A 169 29.41 12.69 6.79
C THR A 169 30.53 11.64 6.84
N PHE A 170 30.28 10.49 7.44
CA PHE A 170 31.23 9.39 7.58
C PHE A 170 31.13 8.34 6.47
N MET A 171 30.12 8.45 5.60
CA MET A 171 29.90 7.47 4.52
C MET A 171 30.84 7.71 3.34
N SER A 172 31.35 6.62 2.78
CA SER A 172 32.08 6.62 1.52
C SER A 172 31.15 6.39 0.34
N SER A 173 31.49 6.94 -0.82
CA SER A 173 30.76 6.75 -2.07
C SER A 173 31.58 5.92 -3.07
N LEU A 174 30.91 5.01 -3.78
CA LEU A 174 31.49 4.19 -4.83
C LEU A 174 30.58 4.23 -6.06
N SER A 175 31.09 4.77 -7.17
CA SER A 175 30.40 4.66 -8.47
C SER A 175 30.40 3.20 -8.91
N LEU A 176 29.22 2.72 -9.33
CA LEU A 176 29.03 1.37 -9.86
C LEU A 176 29.14 1.34 -11.39
N ASP A 177 29.21 2.50 -12.02
CA ASP A 177 29.51 2.65 -13.45
C ASP A 177 31.02 2.82 -13.64
N ALA A 178 31.61 2.14 -14.63
CA ALA A 178 33.06 2.08 -14.86
C ALA A 178 33.71 3.44 -15.21
N THR A 179 32.95 4.52 -15.32
CA THR A 179 33.39 5.84 -15.82
C THR A 179 33.69 6.89 -14.75
N PHE A 180 33.29 6.68 -13.48
CA PHE A 180 33.49 7.66 -12.41
C PHE A 180 34.14 7.04 -11.17
N ARG A 181 35.27 7.60 -10.76
CA ARG A 181 35.89 7.30 -9.45
C ARG A 181 35.65 8.46 -8.49
N THR A 182 34.81 8.26 -7.48
CA THR A 182 34.72 9.14 -6.34
C THR A 182 35.13 8.35 -5.10
N ASN A 183 36.29 8.66 -4.55
CA ASN A 183 36.76 8.11 -3.28
C ASN A 183 36.85 9.25 -2.27
N SER A 184 35.98 9.28 -1.26
CA SER A 184 36.21 10.04 -0.05
C SER A 184 36.26 9.08 1.13
N THR A 185 37.37 8.97 1.82
CA THR A 185 37.54 8.21 3.07
C THR A 185 37.49 9.17 4.25
N CYS A 186 36.70 8.86 5.28
CA CYS A 186 36.73 9.55 6.56
C CYS A 186 37.60 8.75 7.54
N ASN A 187 38.58 9.44 8.18
CA ASN A 187 39.54 8.80 9.09
C ASN A 187 39.10 8.82 10.58
N ASP A 188 37.95 9.40 10.92
CA ASP A 188 37.50 9.59 12.31
C ASP A 188 36.52 8.47 12.75
N VAL A 189 37.00 7.24 12.84
CA VAL A 189 36.16 6.05 13.19
C VAL A 189 35.55 6.14 14.60
N GLU A 190 36.26 6.82 15.55
CA GLU A 190 35.80 6.91 16.95
C GLU A 190 34.55 7.79 17.16
N LYS A 191 34.18 8.61 16.18
CA LYS A 191 33.03 9.52 16.25
C LYS A 191 31.75 8.98 15.62
N ILE A 192 31.78 7.75 15.06
CA ILE A 192 30.64 7.20 14.37
C ILE A 192 29.62 6.69 15.41
N PRO A 193 28.36 7.17 15.37
CA PRO A 193 27.33 6.66 16.27
C PRO A 193 27.15 5.14 16.15
N ALA A 194 27.07 4.45 17.28
CA ALA A 194 26.89 3.00 17.31
C ALA A 194 25.62 2.57 16.54
N VAL A 195 25.65 1.36 15.98
CA VAL A 195 24.50 0.75 15.30
C VAL A 195 23.78 -0.15 16.31
N PRO A 196 22.55 0.20 16.73
CA PRO A 196 21.89 -0.48 17.84
C PRO A 196 21.34 -1.88 17.51
N TRP A 197 21.29 -2.30 16.23
CA TRP A 197 20.49 -3.47 15.79
C TRP A 197 21.28 -4.62 15.15
N GLU A 198 22.60 -4.64 15.22
CA GLU A 198 23.41 -5.68 14.55
C GLU A 198 23.11 -7.12 15.00
N GLN A 199 22.50 -7.31 16.19
CA GLN A 199 22.25 -8.63 16.78
C GLN A 199 20.76 -9.04 16.83
N SER A 200 19.80 -8.10 16.71
CA SER A 200 18.36 -8.37 16.92
C SER A 200 17.51 -8.41 15.63
N ASP A 201 18.07 -8.06 14.49
CA ASP A 201 17.30 -7.89 13.24
C ASP A 201 16.63 -9.18 12.77
N SER A 202 17.33 -10.32 12.79
CA SER A 202 16.78 -11.61 12.37
C SER A 202 15.70 -12.11 13.33
N GLU A 203 15.88 -11.94 14.64
CA GLU A 203 14.93 -12.38 15.67
C GLU A 203 13.61 -11.64 15.56
N THR A 204 13.65 -10.31 15.40
CA THR A 204 12.45 -9.47 15.22
C THR A 204 11.65 -9.86 13.99
N LYS A 205 12.32 -10.07 12.85
CA LYS A 205 11.66 -10.49 11.61
C LYS A 205 11.11 -11.90 11.69
N ASP A 206 11.84 -12.81 12.34
CA ASP A 206 11.38 -14.19 12.54
C ASP A 206 10.16 -14.25 13.47
N GLU A 207 10.08 -13.38 14.48
CA GLU A 207 8.88 -13.26 15.31
C GLU A 207 7.68 -12.74 14.52
N ILE A 208 7.86 -11.74 13.66
CA ILE A 208 6.78 -11.28 12.74
C ILE A 208 6.32 -12.43 11.83
N LYS A 209 7.25 -13.19 11.23
CA LYS A 209 6.91 -14.35 10.38
C LYS A 209 6.18 -15.44 11.16
N ASN A 210 6.58 -15.70 12.41
CA ASN A 210 5.91 -16.65 13.30
C ASN A 210 4.46 -16.23 13.59
N LEU A 211 4.22 -14.94 13.88
CA LEU A 211 2.89 -14.40 14.12
C LEU A 211 2.02 -14.50 12.85
N ILE A 212 2.54 -14.07 11.70
CA ILE A 212 1.82 -14.16 10.43
C ILE A 212 1.48 -15.61 10.11
N SER A 213 2.45 -16.53 10.17
CA SER A 213 2.23 -17.94 9.85
C SER A 213 1.15 -18.58 10.72
N LYS A 214 1.12 -18.22 12.01
CA LYS A 214 0.09 -18.66 12.95
C LYS A 214 -1.30 -18.13 12.57
N TRP A 215 -1.41 -16.85 12.22
CA TRP A 215 -2.71 -16.24 11.95
C TRP A 215 -3.28 -16.61 10.58
N VAL A 216 -2.42 -16.76 9.56
CA VAL A 216 -2.86 -17.11 8.20
C VAL A 216 -3.20 -18.59 8.05
N THR A 217 -2.64 -19.45 8.89
CA THR A 217 -2.92 -20.90 8.85
C THR A 217 -4.43 -21.14 8.90
N SER A 218 -4.93 -21.91 7.94
CA SER A 218 -6.34 -22.29 7.87
C SER A 218 -6.72 -23.25 8.99
N ASN A 219 -7.92 -23.08 9.53
CA ASN A 219 -8.51 -24.02 10.49
C ASN A 219 -9.38 -25.10 9.82
N LEU A 220 -9.46 -25.10 8.49
CA LEU A 220 -10.23 -26.11 7.77
C LEU A 220 -9.52 -27.47 7.84
N PRO A 221 -10.30 -28.57 7.91
CA PRO A 221 -9.73 -29.93 7.94
C PRO A 221 -8.87 -30.21 6.70
N GLY A 222 -7.74 -30.86 6.90
CA GLY A 222 -6.82 -31.24 5.83
C GLY A 222 -5.87 -30.14 5.35
N GLN A 223 -5.89 -28.97 6.01
CA GLN A 223 -4.95 -27.89 5.68
C GLN A 223 -3.67 -28.02 6.52
N ASP A 224 -2.51 -27.90 5.85
CA ASP A 224 -1.22 -27.89 6.50
C ASP A 224 -0.92 -26.52 7.11
N PRO A 225 -0.24 -26.45 8.27
CA PRO A 225 0.19 -25.18 8.84
C PRO A 225 1.18 -24.46 7.93
N VAL A 226 1.00 -23.15 7.77
CA VAL A 226 2.01 -22.28 7.15
C VAL A 226 3.22 -22.21 8.08
N ARG A 227 4.42 -22.27 7.52
CA ARG A 227 5.67 -22.21 8.28
C ARG A 227 6.27 -20.82 8.17
N PRO A 228 6.98 -20.30 9.17
CA PRO A 228 7.63 -18.98 9.09
C PRO A 228 8.53 -18.81 7.87
N ARG A 229 9.17 -19.86 7.40
CA ARG A 229 10.01 -19.88 6.20
C ARG A 229 9.23 -19.70 4.87
N ASP A 230 7.91 -19.83 4.91
CA ASP A 230 7.02 -19.65 3.75
C ASP A 230 6.42 -18.24 3.72
N VAL A 231 6.83 -17.39 4.68
CA VAL A 231 6.48 -15.97 4.80
C VAL A 231 7.68 -15.13 4.39
N PHE A 232 7.52 -14.32 3.33
CA PHE A 232 8.51 -13.37 2.83
C PHE A 232 8.08 -11.96 3.20
N LEU A 233 8.94 -11.22 3.89
CA LEU A 233 8.64 -9.86 4.35
C LEU A 233 9.25 -8.82 3.40
N TYR A 234 8.51 -7.76 3.13
CA TYR A 234 8.90 -6.67 2.25
C TYR A 234 8.70 -5.30 2.90
N PRO A 235 9.47 -4.27 2.51
CA PRO A 235 9.34 -2.93 3.09
C PRO A 235 7.98 -2.26 2.87
N LYS A 236 7.21 -2.72 1.89
CA LYS A 236 5.87 -2.19 1.52
C LYS A 236 5.04 -3.27 0.84
N GLY A 237 3.70 -3.15 0.90
CA GLY A 237 2.80 -4.04 0.16
C GLY A 237 3.07 -4.05 -1.34
N MET A 238 3.33 -2.89 -1.96
CA MET A 238 3.66 -2.83 -3.40
C MET A 238 4.99 -3.50 -3.74
N CYS A 239 5.98 -3.50 -2.84
CA CYS A 239 7.20 -4.31 -3.03
C CYS A 239 6.87 -5.80 -3.09
N ALA A 240 5.98 -6.26 -2.22
CA ALA A 240 5.52 -7.65 -2.19
C ALA A 240 4.82 -8.03 -3.51
N ILE A 241 3.85 -7.20 -3.95
CA ILE A 241 3.13 -7.40 -5.22
C ILE A 241 4.12 -7.42 -6.41
N SER A 242 5.02 -6.43 -6.47
CA SER A 242 5.99 -6.29 -7.56
C SER A 242 6.99 -7.45 -7.61
N ALA A 243 7.53 -7.88 -6.46
CA ALA A 243 8.46 -9.01 -6.39
C ALA A 243 7.77 -10.32 -6.80
N LEU A 244 6.56 -10.56 -6.32
CA LEU A 244 5.77 -11.73 -6.70
C LEU A 244 5.44 -11.70 -8.19
N ALA A 245 4.89 -10.59 -8.71
CA ALA A 245 4.52 -10.49 -10.13
C ALA A 245 5.72 -10.77 -11.04
N ARG A 246 6.89 -10.20 -10.78
CA ARG A 246 8.11 -10.50 -11.53
C ARG A 246 8.54 -11.97 -11.44
N SER A 247 8.36 -12.61 -10.28
CA SER A 247 8.70 -14.04 -10.13
C SER A 247 7.75 -14.97 -10.89
N LEU A 248 6.55 -14.48 -11.21
CA LEU A 248 5.51 -15.23 -11.95
C LEU A 248 5.63 -15.07 -13.47
N VAL A 249 6.45 -14.13 -13.96
CA VAL A 249 6.72 -14.00 -15.40
C VAL A 249 7.39 -15.27 -15.89
N PRO A 250 6.80 -16.01 -16.85
CA PRO A 250 7.39 -17.23 -17.37
C PRO A 250 8.57 -16.92 -18.30
N THR A 251 9.49 -17.88 -18.44
CA THR A 251 10.57 -17.80 -19.43
C THR A 251 10.08 -17.98 -20.87
N SER A 252 8.94 -18.66 -21.05
CA SER A 252 8.29 -18.84 -22.35
C SER A 252 7.24 -17.76 -22.60
N PRO A 253 7.27 -17.05 -23.74
CA PRO A 253 6.27 -16.01 -24.06
C PRO A 253 4.84 -16.55 -24.23
N ILE A 254 4.68 -17.82 -24.63
CA ILE A 254 3.38 -18.41 -25.02
C ILE A 254 2.35 -18.33 -23.90
N ALA A 255 2.75 -18.52 -22.65
CA ALA A 255 1.90 -18.47 -21.47
C ALA A 255 2.07 -17.17 -20.65
N SER A 256 2.72 -16.14 -21.20
CA SER A 256 3.07 -14.92 -20.47
C SER A 256 1.91 -13.93 -20.39
N GLU A 257 0.86 -14.30 -19.67
CA GLU A 257 -0.27 -13.40 -19.42
C GLU A 257 -0.64 -13.36 -17.93
N ALA A 258 -0.82 -12.14 -17.40
CA ALA A 258 -1.38 -11.93 -16.09
C ALA A 258 -2.82 -11.40 -16.18
N VAL A 259 -3.70 -11.94 -15.35
CA VAL A 259 -5.08 -11.49 -15.20
C VAL A 259 -5.24 -10.80 -13.84
N VAL A 260 -5.92 -9.67 -13.80
CA VAL A 260 -6.45 -9.06 -12.58
C VAL A 260 -7.96 -9.17 -12.61
N PHE A 261 -8.54 -9.70 -11.53
CA PHE A 261 -9.96 -9.99 -11.45
C PHE A 261 -10.60 -9.27 -10.26
N GLY A 262 -11.68 -8.53 -10.52
CA GLY A 262 -12.32 -7.62 -9.58
C GLY A 262 -11.58 -6.29 -9.47
N TRP A 263 -12.15 -5.33 -8.75
CA TRP A 263 -11.57 -4.01 -8.58
C TRP A 263 -10.55 -4.00 -7.43
N PRO A 264 -9.24 -4.05 -7.70
CA PRO A 264 -8.22 -4.07 -6.66
C PRO A 264 -7.78 -2.67 -6.26
N TYR A 265 -6.83 -2.58 -5.34
CA TYR A 265 -6.09 -1.36 -5.06
C TYR A 265 -5.52 -0.74 -6.36
N GLY A 266 -5.80 0.55 -6.62
CA GLY A 266 -5.59 1.18 -7.92
C GLY A 266 -4.18 1.11 -8.52
N SER A 267 -3.13 0.87 -7.70
CA SER A 267 -1.76 0.68 -8.21
C SER A 267 -1.45 -0.77 -8.59
N THR A 268 -2.24 -1.75 -8.14
CA THR A 268 -1.99 -3.19 -8.39
C THR A 268 -2.00 -3.53 -9.88
N PRO A 269 -3.02 -3.13 -10.68
CA PRO A 269 -3.01 -3.39 -12.13
C PRO A 269 -1.82 -2.74 -12.84
N LYS A 270 -1.47 -1.51 -12.48
CA LYS A 270 -0.34 -0.78 -13.06
C LYS A 270 1.00 -1.47 -12.77
N CYS A 271 1.18 -1.96 -11.54
CA CYS A 271 2.35 -2.73 -11.12
C CYS A 271 2.47 -4.05 -11.90
N ILE A 272 1.40 -4.83 -11.98
CA ILE A 272 1.39 -6.14 -12.66
C ILE A 272 1.65 -5.96 -14.15
N LYS A 273 0.97 -5.00 -14.80
CA LYS A 273 1.18 -4.65 -16.21
C LYS A 273 2.65 -4.29 -16.50
N GLY A 274 3.32 -3.59 -15.56
CA GLY A 274 4.73 -3.20 -15.67
C GLY A 274 5.74 -4.29 -15.30
N SER A 275 5.32 -5.48 -14.87
CA SER A 275 6.21 -6.52 -14.32
C SER A 275 6.90 -7.41 -15.37
N GLY A 276 6.55 -7.28 -16.65
CA GLY A 276 7.21 -7.99 -17.75
C GLY A 276 6.38 -9.10 -18.40
N PHE A 277 5.10 -9.22 -18.10
CA PHE A 277 4.20 -10.09 -18.84
C PHE A 277 3.98 -9.58 -20.27
N GLU A 278 3.86 -10.48 -21.24
CA GLU A 278 3.57 -10.13 -22.64
C GLU A 278 2.14 -9.61 -22.81
N ARG A 279 1.21 -10.17 -22.04
CA ARG A 279 -0.20 -9.80 -22.06
C ARG A 279 -0.71 -9.52 -20.65
N PHE A 280 -1.66 -8.60 -20.58
CA PHE A 280 -2.33 -8.22 -19.34
C PHE A 280 -3.82 -8.03 -19.59
N THR A 281 -4.65 -8.70 -18.82
CA THR A 281 -6.11 -8.55 -18.86
C THR A 281 -6.64 -8.09 -17.52
N PHE A 282 -7.58 -7.17 -17.55
CA PHE A 282 -8.24 -6.63 -16.37
C PHE A 282 -9.76 -6.82 -16.47
N HIS A 283 -10.28 -7.76 -15.68
CA HIS A 283 -11.70 -7.98 -15.45
C HIS A 283 -12.12 -7.18 -14.23
N ASP A 284 -12.57 -5.94 -14.45
CA ASP A 284 -12.71 -4.95 -13.38
C ASP A 284 -13.99 -5.06 -12.56
N GLN A 285 -15.03 -5.74 -13.06
CA GLN A 285 -16.27 -5.92 -12.32
C GLN A 285 -16.21 -7.09 -11.32
N GLY A 286 -15.37 -8.09 -11.57
CA GLY A 286 -15.26 -9.30 -10.75
C GLY A 286 -16.55 -10.12 -10.70
N THR A 287 -17.34 -10.10 -11.77
CA THR A 287 -18.66 -10.74 -11.84
C THR A 287 -18.60 -12.18 -12.34
N SER A 288 -19.70 -12.92 -12.18
CA SER A 288 -19.85 -14.28 -12.72
C SER A 288 -19.75 -14.29 -14.25
N GLU A 289 -20.27 -13.26 -14.92
CA GLU A 289 -20.20 -13.12 -16.38
C GLU A 289 -18.76 -12.92 -16.88
N GLU A 290 -17.93 -12.19 -16.14
CA GLU A 290 -16.50 -12.09 -16.45
C GLU A 290 -15.77 -13.41 -16.22
N LEU A 291 -16.16 -14.20 -15.21
CA LEU A 291 -15.64 -15.57 -15.04
C LEU A 291 -16.11 -16.50 -16.18
N ASP A 292 -17.35 -16.38 -16.67
CA ASP A 292 -17.84 -17.13 -17.84
C ASP A 292 -17.00 -16.82 -19.08
N GLN A 293 -16.69 -15.53 -19.31
CA GLN A 293 -15.82 -15.10 -20.42
C GLN A 293 -14.40 -15.64 -20.29
N LEU A 294 -13.83 -15.55 -19.08
CA LEU A 294 -12.50 -16.11 -18.80
C LEU A 294 -12.48 -17.63 -19.07
N GLU A 295 -13.43 -18.39 -18.50
CA GLU A 295 -13.54 -19.83 -18.66
C GLU A 295 -13.69 -20.23 -20.13
N ALA A 296 -14.58 -19.57 -20.87
CA ALA A 296 -14.76 -19.81 -22.30
C ALA A 296 -13.46 -19.57 -23.10
N SER A 297 -12.71 -18.52 -22.77
CA SER A 297 -11.45 -18.22 -23.43
C SER A 297 -10.35 -19.25 -23.10
N LEU A 298 -10.29 -19.74 -21.87
CA LEU A 298 -9.38 -20.81 -21.45
C LEU A 298 -9.72 -22.13 -22.15
N ALA A 299 -10.98 -22.47 -22.27
CA ALA A 299 -11.45 -23.66 -22.99
C ALA A 299 -11.10 -23.62 -24.49
N LEU A 300 -10.96 -22.42 -25.08
CA LEU A 300 -10.52 -22.21 -26.47
C LEU A 300 -8.99 -22.19 -26.61
N GLY A 301 -8.24 -22.53 -25.57
CA GLY A 301 -6.77 -22.64 -25.61
C GLY A 301 -6.01 -21.38 -25.23
N ARG A 302 -6.68 -20.38 -24.60
CA ARG A 302 -5.95 -19.28 -23.96
C ARG A 302 -5.20 -19.79 -22.75
N HIS A 303 -3.95 -19.36 -22.58
CA HIS A 303 -3.13 -19.68 -21.41
C HIS A 303 -2.81 -18.41 -20.65
N ILE A 304 -2.95 -18.47 -19.31
CA ILE A 304 -2.56 -17.40 -18.39
C ILE A 304 -1.56 -17.94 -17.36
N SER A 305 -0.63 -17.11 -16.90
CA SER A 305 0.35 -17.50 -15.88
C SER A 305 -0.21 -17.39 -14.49
N CYS A 306 -1.02 -16.35 -14.26
CA CYS A 306 -1.56 -16.06 -12.93
C CYS A 306 -2.81 -15.18 -13.00
N LEU A 307 -3.61 -15.27 -11.92
CA LEU A 307 -4.74 -14.40 -11.66
C LEU A 307 -4.57 -13.76 -10.29
N PHE A 308 -4.66 -12.42 -10.23
CA PHE A 308 -4.63 -11.62 -9.00
C PHE A 308 -6.04 -11.11 -8.67
N CYS A 309 -6.43 -11.20 -7.40
CA CYS A 309 -7.69 -10.65 -6.88
C CYS A 309 -7.51 -10.09 -5.46
N GLU A 310 -8.52 -9.40 -4.93
CA GLU A 310 -8.59 -8.92 -3.54
C GLU A 310 -9.82 -9.45 -2.81
N VAL A 311 -9.70 -9.72 -1.51
CA VAL A 311 -10.80 -10.18 -0.65
C VAL A 311 -10.81 -9.45 0.69
N PRO A 312 -11.85 -8.61 0.95
CA PRO A 312 -12.69 -7.95 -0.04
C PRO A 312 -11.94 -6.82 -0.76
N SER A 313 -12.48 -6.34 -1.87
CA SER A 313 -11.86 -5.30 -2.70
C SER A 313 -11.94 -3.89 -2.09
N ASN A 314 -11.00 -3.01 -2.46
CA ASN A 314 -10.94 -1.62 -2.02
C ASN A 314 -11.30 -0.66 -3.18
N PRO A 315 -12.33 0.18 -3.07
CA PRO A 315 -13.19 0.44 -1.90
C PRO A 315 -14.57 -0.23 -1.97
N LEU A 316 -14.83 -1.09 -2.96
CA LEU A 316 -16.18 -1.59 -3.24
C LEU A 316 -16.61 -2.72 -2.30
N CYS A 317 -15.69 -3.27 -1.50
CA CYS A 317 -15.92 -4.39 -0.58
C CYS A 317 -16.50 -5.64 -1.25
N ALA A 318 -16.33 -5.79 -2.56
CA ALA A 318 -16.76 -6.96 -3.32
C ALA A 318 -15.80 -8.13 -3.11
N THR A 319 -16.33 -9.34 -3.21
CA THR A 319 -15.57 -10.59 -3.03
C THR A 319 -15.74 -11.46 -4.27
N PRO A 320 -14.65 -11.91 -4.93
CA PRO A 320 -14.72 -12.81 -6.08
C PRO A 320 -15.09 -14.24 -5.66
N ASP A 321 -15.58 -15.04 -6.62
CA ASP A 321 -15.80 -16.47 -6.41
C ASP A 321 -14.47 -17.25 -6.46
N LEU A 322 -13.80 -17.32 -5.30
CA LEU A 322 -12.51 -18.04 -5.18
C LEU A 322 -12.68 -19.55 -5.42
N ASN A 323 -13.83 -20.14 -5.11
CA ASN A 323 -14.09 -21.55 -5.38
C ASN A 323 -14.07 -21.84 -6.89
N ARG A 324 -14.73 -20.97 -7.67
CA ARG A 324 -14.73 -21.10 -9.13
C ARG A 324 -13.36 -20.80 -9.71
N ILE A 325 -12.69 -19.73 -9.25
CA ILE A 325 -11.32 -19.38 -9.67
C ILE A 325 -10.36 -20.53 -9.38
N ARG A 326 -10.45 -21.18 -8.20
CA ARG A 326 -9.59 -22.32 -7.86
C ARG A 326 -9.81 -23.49 -8.81
N ARG A 327 -11.07 -23.87 -9.10
CA ARG A 327 -11.37 -24.94 -10.07
C ARG A 327 -10.80 -24.65 -11.45
N LEU A 328 -10.94 -23.42 -11.94
CA LEU A 328 -10.34 -23.02 -13.22
C LEU A 328 -8.82 -23.10 -13.17
N ALA A 329 -8.20 -22.66 -12.07
CA ALA A 329 -6.77 -22.71 -11.91
C ALA A 329 -6.23 -24.15 -11.84
N ASP A 330 -6.95 -25.07 -11.22
CA ASP A 330 -6.58 -26.50 -11.20
C ASP A 330 -6.73 -27.14 -12.58
N GLN A 331 -7.74 -26.74 -13.34
CA GLN A 331 -8.00 -27.28 -14.68
C GLN A 331 -7.04 -26.72 -15.74
N TYR A 332 -6.69 -25.43 -15.67
CA TYR A 332 -5.92 -24.73 -16.68
C TYR A 332 -4.51 -24.33 -16.24
N GLU A 333 -4.07 -24.81 -15.07
CA GLU A 333 -2.70 -24.74 -14.54
C GLU A 333 -2.14 -23.30 -14.41
N PHE A 334 -2.88 -22.39 -13.75
CA PHE A 334 -2.39 -21.04 -13.44
C PHE A 334 -2.35 -20.75 -11.93
N VAL A 335 -1.48 -19.81 -11.52
CA VAL A 335 -1.30 -19.41 -10.12
C VAL A 335 -2.40 -18.44 -9.71
N VAL A 336 -3.04 -18.67 -8.57
CA VAL A 336 -4.01 -17.75 -7.94
C VAL A 336 -3.34 -16.98 -6.81
N VAL A 337 -3.43 -15.65 -6.89
CA VAL A 337 -2.88 -14.71 -5.91
C VAL A 337 -4.02 -13.88 -5.32
N CYS A 338 -4.14 -13.85 -4.00
CA CYS A 338 -5.14 -13.04 -3.30
C CYS A 338 -4.47 -12.03 -2.38
N ASP A 339 -4.80 -10.76 -2.54
CA ASP A 339 -4.52 -9.72 -1.55
C ASP A 339 -5.66 -9.66 -0.54
N GLU A 340 -5.36 -9.99 0.72
CA GLU A 340 -6.33 -9.97 1.82
C GLU A 340 -6.11 -8.81 2.79
N THR A 341 -5.43 -7.77 2.37
CA THR A 341 -5.09 -6.62 3.22
C THR A 341 -6.28 -6.07 4.01
N ILE A 342 -7.50 -6.13 3.44
CA ILE A 342 -8.73 -5.65 4.07
C ILE A 342 -9.43 -6.78 4.84
N GLY A 343 -9.52 -7.97 4.26
CA GLY A 343 -10.12 -9.13 4.90
C GLY A 343 -9.32 -9.65 6.08
N THR A 344 -8.03 -9.44 6.07
CA THR A 344 -7.06 -9.83 7.10
C THR A 344 -7.02 -11.34 7.42
N PHE A 345 -5.93 -11.80 8.02
CA PHE A 345 -5.80 -13.17 8.54
C PHE A 345 -6.82 -13.53 9.64
N VAL A 346 -7.55 -12.53 10.16
CA VAL A 346 -8.48 -12.69 11.28
C VAL A 346 -9.91 -12.89 10.80
N ASP A 347 -10.32 -12.13 9.78
CA ASP A 347 -11.71 -12.14 9.33
C ASP A 347 -11.96 -13.19 8.24
N VAL A 348 -11.00 -13.42 7.32
CA VAL A 348 -11.16 -14.36 6.21
C VAL A 348 -10.13 -15.48 6.20
N ASP A 349 -10.49 -16.61 5.60
CA ASP A 349 -9.64 -17.75 5.35
C ASP A 349 -9.57 -18.04 3.84
N VAL A 350 -8.71 -17.30 3.16
CA VAL A 350 -8.54 -17.43 1.70
C VAL A 350 -7.50 -18.48 1.31
N LEU A 351 -6.63 -18.89 2.25
CA LEU A 351 -5.49 -19.77 1.97
C LEU A 351 -5.88 -21.07 1.24
N PRO A 352 -6.97 -21.76 1.58
CA PRO A 352 -7.35 -23.01 0.90
C PRO A 352 -7.70 -22.86 -0.60
N TYR A 353 -7.95 -21.63 -1.05
CA TYR A 353 -8.41 -21.33 -2.41
C TYR A 353 -7.33 -20.73 -3.31
N VAL A 354 -6.17 -20.39 -2.75
CA VAL A 354 -5.14 -19.64 -3.47
C VAL A 354 -3.76 -20.26 -3.29
N ASP A 355 -2.87 -19.97 -4.21
CA ASP A 355 -1.47 -20.43 -4.15
C ASP A 355 -0.60 -19.47 -3.34
N VAL A 356 -0.97 -18.17 -3.35
CA VAL A 356 -0.23 -17.12 -2.67
C VAL A 356 -1.19 -16.13 -2.02
N VAL A 357 -0.91 -15.78 -0.77
CA VAL A 357 -1.58 -14.68 -0.06
C VAL A 357 -0.63 -13.48 0.01
N LEU A 358 -1.15 -12.31 -0.33
CA LEU A 358 -0.50 -11.01 -0.19
C LEU A 358 -1.15 -10.21 0.93
N THR A 359 -0.35 -9.43 1.66
CA THR A 359 -0.90 -8.49 2.67
C THR A 359 -0.01 -7.27 2.80
N SER A 360 -0.61 -6.09 2.81
CA SER A 360 0.07 -4.86 3.21
C SER A 360 0.09 -4.74 4.74
N LEU A 361 1.24 -5.01 5.35
CA LEU A 361 1.46 -4.88 6.79
C LEU A 361 1.40 -3.42 7.29
N THR A 362 1.43 -2.45 6.35
CA THR A 362 1.24 -1.02 6.61
C THR A 362 -0.11 -0.70 7.24
N LYS A 363 -1.13 -1.50 6.92
CA LYS A 363 -2.55 -1.21 7.17
C LYS A 363 -2.95 -1.67 8.58
N ILE A 364 -4.09 -2.29 8.74
CA ILE A 364 -4.60 -2.68 10.06
C ILE A 364 -3.67 -3.66 10.80
N PHE A 365 -2.79 -4.37 10.09
CA PHE A 365 -1.76 -5.19 10.73
C PHE A 365 -0.88 -4.34 11.67
N SER A 366 -0.34 -3.23 11.18
CA SER A 366 0.37 -2.25 12.03
C SER A 366 -0.61 -1.40 12.84
N GLY A 367 -1.65 -0.83 12.21
CA GLY A 367 -2.60 0.08 12.83
C GLY A 367 -2.03 1.44 13.26
N GLY A 368 -0.72 1.54 13.48
CA GLY A 368 -0.05 2.73 13.99
C GLY A 368 0.06 3.88 12.99
N CYS A 369 -0.17 3.62 11.71
CA CYS A 369 -0.03 4.58 10.60
C CYS A 369 1.34 5.30 10.59
N ASN A 370 2.40 4.61 11.01
CA ASN A 370 3.75 5.15 11.22
C ASN A 370 4.87 4.25 10.71
N VAL A 371 4.55 3.18 10.02
CA VAL A 371 5.51 2.24 9.41
C VAL A 371 4.85 1.56 8.22
N MET A 372 5.64 1.19 7.24
CA MET A 372 5.20 0.38 6.11
C MET A 372 5.76 -1.03 6.18
N GLY A 373 5.05 -1.97 5.58
CA GLY A 373 5.46 -3.34 5.40
C GLY A 373 4.57 -4.07 4.41
N GLY A 374 5.02 -5.24 3.97
CA GLY A 374 4.27 -6.15 3.12
C GLY A 374 4.69 -7.59 3.36
N SER A 375 3.84 -8.54 3.02
CA SER A 375 4.18 -9.96 3.06
C SER A 375 3.66 -10.70 1.83
N VAL A 376 4.43 -11.71 1.43
CA VAL A 376 4.03 -12.78 0.50
C VAL A 376 4.06 -14.08 1.29
N ILE A 377 2.97 -14.82 1.24
CA ILE A 377 2.81 -16.07 1.97
C ILE A 377 2.46 -17.16 0.98
N LEU A 378 3.25 -18.22 0.97
CA LEU A 378 3.04 -19.37 0.08
C LEU A 378 2.12 -20.40 0.74
N ASN A 379 1.13 -20.85 -0.03
CA ASN A 379 0.35 -22.03 0.35
C ASN A 379 1.19 -23.29 0.13
N THR A 380 1.48 -24.01 1.20
CA THR A 380 2.31 -25.23 1.17
C THR A 380 1.65 -26.38 0.41
N GLN A 381 0.31 -26.33 0.22
CA GLN A 381 -0.45 -27.33 -0.53
C GLN A 381 -0.66 -26.95 -2.00
N SER A 382 -0.18 -25.78 -2.43
CA SER A 382 -0.22 -25.39 -3.84
C SER A 382 0.57 -26.36 -4.71
N PRO A 383 0.05 -26.79 -5.86
CA PRO A 383 0.81 -27.60 -6.83
C PRO A 383 2.05 -26.85 -7.34
N PHE A 384 2.05 -25.51 -7.25
CA PHE A 384 3.16 -24.66 -7.68
C PHE A 384 4.14 -24.33 -6.55
N TYR A 385 3.92 -24.81 -5.30
CA TYR A 385 4.70 -24.41 -4.12
C TYR A 385 6.21 -24.49 -4.35
N GLY A 386 6.73 -25.60 -4.86
CA GLY A 386 8.18 -25.78 -5.08
C GLY A 386 8.76 -24.74 -6.04
N GLN A 387 8.07 -24.48 -7.15
CA GLN A 387 8.49 -23.48 -8.15
C GLN A 387 8.40 -22.05 -7.58
N LEU A 388 7.28 -21.70 -6.94
CA LEU A 388 7.06 -20.39 -6.34
C LEU A 388 8.13 -20.09 -5.30
N ARG A 389 8.41 -21.05 -4.41
CA ARG A 389 9.42 -20.90 -3.38
C ARG A 389 10.81 -20.69 -3.98
N ALA A 390 11.20 -21.51 -4.97
CA ALA A 390 12.50 -21.38 -5.62
C ALA A 390 12.66 -20.02 -6.31
N LYS A 391 11.66 -19.61 -7.10
CA LYS A 391 11.66 -18.31 -7.81
C LYS A 391 11.69 -17.13 -6.86
N LEU A 392 10.82 -17.11 -5.83
CA LEU A 392 10.82 -16.04 -4.84
C LEU A 392 12.16 -15.97 -4.09
N SER A 393 12.68 -17.11 -3.62
CA SER A 393 13.96 -17.14 -2.90
C SER A 393 15.13 -16.63 -3.74
N SER A 394 15.09 -16.82 -5.07
CA SER A 394 16.15 -16.34 -5.98
C SER A 394 16.16 -14.82 -6.20
N VAL A 395 15.02 -14.15 -5.98
CA VAL A 395 14.87 -12.69 -6.18
C VAL A 395 14.59 -11.94 -4.89
N TYR A 396 14.44 -12.65 -3.78
CA TYR A 396 14.14 -12.06 -2.49
C TYR A 396 15.36 -11.34 -1.92
N GLU A 397 15.16 -10.09 -1.57
CA GLU A 397 16.12 -9.30 -0.80
C GLU A 397 15.48 -8.93 0.54
N ASP A 398 16.12 -9.31 1.65
CA ASP A 398 15.71 -8.85 2.97
C ASP A 398 16.19 -7.40 3.17
N VAL A 399 15.32 -6.46 2.85
CA VAL A 399 15.61 -5.02 2.87
C VAL A 399 14.67 -4.23 3.79
N ILE A 400 13.95 -4.91 4.68
CA ILE A 400 13.24 -4.21 5.75
C ILE A 400 14.28 -3.69 6.74
N TYR A 401 14.30 -2.37 6.93
CA TYR A 401 15.16 -1.73 7.90
C TYR A 401 14.82 -2.19 9.33
N PRO A 402 15.80 -2.56 10.17
CA PRO A 402 15.53 -3.10 11.51
C PRO A 402 14.63 -2.25 12.38
N GLY A 403 14.82 -0.93 12.38
CA GLY A 403 13.95 -0.02 13.12
C GLY A 403 12.50 0.02 12.61
N ASP A 404 12.26 -0.28 11.33
CA ASP A 404 10.90 -0.49 10.81
C ASP A 404 10.34 -1.85 11.25
N ALA A 405 11.15 -2.90 11.26
CA ALA A 405 10.74 -4.23 11.75
C ALA A 405 10.35 -4.19 13.22
N GLU A 406 11.11 -3.50 14.07
CA GLU A 406 10.77 -3.32 15.50
C GLU A 406 9.44 -2.59 15.69
N VAL A 407 9.19 -1.54 14.90
CA VAL A 407 7.91 -0.82 14.95
C VAL A 407 6.76 -1.69 14.48
N LEU A 408 6.94 -2.49 13.40
CA LEU A 408 5.95 -3.44 12.92
C LEU A 408 5.62 -4.49 13.98
N LEU A 409 6.64 -5.10 14.60
CA LEU A 409 6.44 -6.11 15.65
C LEU A 409 5.68 -5.54 16.84
N ARG A 410 6.11 -4.39 17.36
CA ARG A 410 5.42 -3.72 18.47
C ARG A 410 3.96 -3.40 18.14
N ASN A 411 3.70 -2.95 16.92
CA ASN A 411 2.37 -2.53 16.49
C ASN A 411 1.43 -3.72 16.22
N CYS A 412 1.94 -4.91 15.92
CA CYS A 412 1.09 -6.04 15.56
C CYS A 412 0.70 -6.97 16.73
N ILE A 413 1.22 -6.75 17.94
CA ILE A 413 0.98 -7.65 19.09
C ILE A 413 -0.51 -7.86 19.37
N ASP A 414 -1.30 -6.81 19.30
CA ASP A 414 -2.75 -6.81 19.56
C ASP A 414 -3.61 -6.81 18.27
N PHE A 415 -3.00 -7.11 17.12
CA PHE A 415 -3.65 -7.08 15.82
C PHE A 415 -4.99 -7.80 15.75
N PRO A 416 -5.17 -9.07 16.23
CA PRO A 416 -6.47 -9.72 16.18
C PRO A 416 -7.56 -9.01 16.96
N ALA A 417 -7.23 -8.49 18.15
CA ALA A 417 -8.19 -7.76 18.98
C ALA A 417 -8.60 -6.43 18.32
N ARG A 418 -7.65 -5.74 17.68
CA ARG A 418 -7.93 -4.49 16.93
C ARG A 418 -8.83 -4.75 15.72
N VAL A 419 -8.56 -5.79 14.94
CA VAL A 419 -9.42 -6.18 13.81
C VAL A 419 -10.85 -6.42 14.27
N GLN A 420 -11.04 -7.21 15.33
CA GLN A 420 -12.38 -7.48 15.86
C GLN A 420 -13.09 -6.24 16.39
N LYS A 421 -12.36 -5.35 17.10
CA LYS A 421 -12.95 -4.10 17.58
C LYS A 421 -13.35 -3.18 16.44
N ALA A 422 -12.43 -2.90 15.50
CA ALA A 422 -12.69 -2.04 14.35
C ALA A 422 -13.81 -2.60 13.46
N GLY A 423 -13.88 -3.93 13.30
CA GLY A 423 -14.95 -4.61 12.54
C GLY A 423 -16.34 -4.46 13.17
N ARG A 424 -16.44 -4.59 14.51
CA ARG A 424 -17.73 -4.35 15.21
C ARG A 424 -18.18 -2.89 15.07
N THR A 425 -17.27 -1.95 15.25
CA THR A 425 -17.55 -0.52 15.05
C THR A 425 -17.89 -0.23 13.58
N GLY A 426 -17.17 -0.83 12.64
CA GLY A 426 -17.44 -0.73 11.19
C GLY A 426 -18.86 -1.17 10.82
N MET A 427 -19.31 -2.31 11.34
CA MET A 427 -20.67 -2.80 11.13
C MET A 427 -21.73 -1.82 11.66
N ALA A 428 -21.53 -1.27 12.87
CA ALA A 428 -22.47 -0.30 13.45
C ALA A 428 -22.56 0.96 12.59
N ILE A 429 -21.41 1.51 12.16
CA ILE A 429 -21.36 2.70 11.29
C ILE A 429 -21.96 2.42 9.91
N ALA A 430 -21.69 1.26 9.30
CA ALA A 430 -22.27 0.89 8.00
C ALA A 430 -23.80 0.82 8.08
N ASN A 431 -24.36 0.21 9.13
CA ASN A 431 -25.81 0.17 9.37
C ASN A 431 -26.41 1.55 9.57
N PHE A 432 -25.75 2.41 10.38
CA PHE A 432 -26.16 3.78 10.60
C PHE A 432 -26.23 4.57 9.28
N LEU A 433 -25.16 4.53 8.48
CA LEU A 433 -25.08 5.24 7.20
C LEU A 433 -26.11 4.71 6.18
N ARG A 434 -26.35 3.38 6.14
CA ARG A 434 -27.33 2.78 5.22
C ARG A 434 -28.76 3.23 5.50
N ALA A 435 -29.08 3.56 6.73
CA ALA A 435 -30.41 4.00 7.14
C ALA A 435 -30.70 5.47 6.76
N HIS A 436 -29.71 6.24 6.31
CA HIS A 436 -29.86 7.67 6.06
C HIS A 436 -30.33 7.98 4.63
N ASP A 437 -31.34 8.85 4.51
CA ASP A 437 -32.02 9.13 3.23
C ASP A 437 -31.11 9.76 2.15
N ALA A 438 -30.10 10.54 2.51
CA ALA A 438 -29.17 11.13 1.55
C ALA A 438 -28.20 10.10 0.92
N ILE A 439 -28.08 8.89 1.50
CA ILE A 439 -27.15 7.85 1.02
C ILE A 439 -27.85 6.99 -0.03
N ALA A 440 -27.26 6.91 -1.23
CA ALA A 440 -27.73 6.05 -2.29
C ALA A 440 -27.22 4.61 -2.16
N LYS A 441 -25.96 4.45 -1.71
CA LYS A 441 -25.29 3.15 -1.63
C LYS A 441 -24.26 3.12 -0.51
N VAL A 442 -24.24 2.02 0.25
CA VAL A 442 -23.16 1.66 1.17
C VAL A 442 -22.51 0.38 0.65
N ASN A 443 -21.21 0.41 0.40
CA ASN A 443 -20.43 -0.78 0.13
C ASN A 443 -19.77 -1.23 1.44
N TYR A 444 -20.16 -2.38 1.89
CA TYR A 444 -19.67 -3.10 3.06
C TYR A 444 -19.90 -4.60 2.83
N PRO A 445 -19.08 -5.53 3.33
CA PRO A 445 -19.21 -6.96 2.95
C PRO A 445 -20.59 -7.58 3.18
N THR A 446 -21.40 -7.07 4.13
CA THR A 446 -22.79 -7.51 4.35
C THR A 446 -23.83 -6.77 3.50
N MET A 447 -23.43 -5.82 2.65
CA MET A 447 -24.35 -4.91 1.94
C MET A 447 -24.10 -4.86 0.44
N VAL A 448 -23.24 -5.74 -0.07
CA VAL A 448 -22.90 -5.86 -1.50
C VAL A 448 -23.43 -7.19 -2.05
N ALA A 449 -23.57 -7.27 -3.38
CA ALA A 449 -24.12 -8.48 -4.03
C ALA A 449 -23.28 -9.74 -3.74
N SER A 450 -21.99 -9.60 -3.51
CA SER A 450 -21.05 -10.69 -3.21
C SER A 450 -21.02 -11.13 -1.74
N THR A 451 -21.94 -10.63 -0.89
CA THR A 451 -22.06 -11.07 0.53
C THR A 451 -22.05 -12.60 0.69
N PRO A 452 -22.79 -13.39 -0.12
CA PRO A 452 -22.78 -14.84 0.02
C PRO A 452 -21.40 -15.48 -0.24
N LEU A 453 -20.57 -14.86 -1.09
CA LEU A 453 -19.20 -15.31 -1.34
C LEU A 453 -18.30 -14.97 -0.15
N TYR A 454 -18.40 -13.75 0.40
CA TYR A 454 -17.64 -13.38 1.59
C TYR A 454 -17.90 -14.33 2.76
N GLU A 455 -19.17 -14.69 3.00
CA GLU A 455 -19.56 -15.63 4.07
C GLU A 455 -18.93 -17.02 3.93
N GLN A 456 -18.64 -17.47 2.70
CA GLN A 456 -17.96 -18.74 2.46
C GLN A 456 -16.50 -18.74 2.91
N TYR A 457 -15.85 -17.56 2.86
CA TYR A 457 -14.44 -17.42 3.20
C TYR A 457 -14.24 -16.80 4.58
N ARG A 458 -15.31 -16.32 5.21
CA ARG A 458 -15.25 -15.74 6.56
C ARG A 458 -14.89 -16.80 7.59
N ARG A 459 -13.91 -16.53 8.43
CA ARG A 459 -13.57 -17.41 9.56
C ARG A 459 -14.75 -17.50 10.54
N PRO A 460 -14.95 -18.61 11.27
CA PRO A 460 -16.04 -18.74 12.24
C PRO A 460 -16.11 -17.59 13.27
N SER A 461 -14.95 -17.09 13.70
CA SER A 461 -14.84 -15.93 14.60
C SER A 461 -14.55 -14.62 13.86
N GLY A 462 -14.51 -14.62 12.52
CA GLY A 462 -14.19 -13.46 11.70
C GLY A 462 -15.35 -12.47 11.63
N GLY A 463 -14.99 -11.20 11.46
CA GLY A 463 -15.91 -10.10 11.21
C GLY A 463 -16.08 -9.78 9.72
N TYR A 464 -16.39 -8.52 9.44
CA TYR A 464 -16.59 -8.01 8.08
C TYR A 464 -15.65 -6.84 7.77
N GLY A 465 -14.59 -6.69 8.58
CA GLY A 465 -13.62 -5.62 8.43
C GLY A 465 -14.13 -4.24 8.85
N SER A 466 -13.30 -3.24 8.63
CA SER A 466 -13.52 -1.86 9.05
C SER A 466 -13.58 -0.87 7.88
N LEU A 467 -13.55 -1.36 6.64
CA LEU A 467 -13.63 -0.52 5.45
C LEU A 467 -15.07 -0.39 4.97
N ILE A 468 -15.50 0.86 4.76
CA ILE A 468 -16.82 1.22 4.25
C ILE A 468 -16.59 2.20 3.11
N SER A 469 -17.42 2.17 2.08
CA SER A 469 -17.54 3.30 1.18
C SER A 469 -19.00 3.64 0.92
N ILE A 470 -19.27 4.94 0.73
CA ILE A 470 -20.63 5.47 0.53
C ILE A 470 -20.71 6.30 -0.74
N VAL A 471 -21.89 6.25 -1.35
CA VAL A 471 -22.26 7.11 -2.47
C VAL A 471 -23.54 7.85 -2.07
N PHE A 472 -23.51 9.17 -2.18
CA PHE A 472 -24.68 10.03 -1.94
C PHE A 472 -25.60 10.06 -3.16
N LYS A 473 -26.91 10.32 -2.93
CA LYS A 473 -27.87 10.56 -4.02
C LYS A 473 -27.52 11.82 -4.81
N ASN A 474 -27.10 12.89 -4.12
CA ASN A 474 -26.59 14.12 -4.72
C ASN A 474 -25.05 14.15 -4.59
N PRO A 475 -24.29 14.25 -5.69
CA PRO A 475 -22.82 14.37 -5.65
C PRO A 475 -22.31 15.53 -4.78
N ASN A 476 -23.01 16.66 -4.75
CA ASN A 476 -22.61 17.82 -3.93
C ASN A 476 -22.75 17.51 -2.42
N SER A 477 -23.66 16.63 -2.05
CA SER A 477 -23.80 16.15 -0.67
C SER A 477 -22.57 15.40 -0.18
N ALA A 478 -21.86 14.66 -1.09
CA ALA A 478 -20.59 14.04 -0.77
C ALA A 478 -19.49 15.08 -0.43
N ILE A 479 -19.46 16.18 -1.20
CA ILE A 479 -18.52 17.29 -0.98
C ILE A 479 -18.83 17.95 0.37
N ARG A 480 -20.12 18.26 0.63
CA ARG A 480 -20.56 18.86 1.89
C ARG A 480 -20.22 17.99 3.07
N PHE A 481 -20.55 16.69 2.99
CA PHE A 481 -20.24 15.70 4.03
C PHE A 481 -18.73 15.65 4.32
N TYR A 482 -17.88 15.50 3.31
CA TYR A 482 -16.43 15.45 3.50
C TYR A 482 -15.89 16.72 4.15
N ASN A 483 -16.33 17.88 3.71
CA ASN A 483 -15.85 19.14 4.25
C ASN A 483 -16.26 19.36 5.72
N THR A 484 -17.42 18.84 6.12
CA THR A 484 -18.00 19.08 7.47
C THR A 484 -17.68 18.00 8.49
N ILE A 485 -17.47 16.75 8.06
CA ILE A 485 -17.16 15.65 9.00
C ILE A 485 -15.92 15.96 9.83
N ASN A 486 -16.06 15.87 11.16
CA ASN A 486 -14.97 16.16 12.09
C ASN A 486 -14.26 14.87 12.52
N LEU A 487 -13.51 14.28 11.58
CA LEU A 487 -12.67 13.09 11.72
C LEU A 487 -11.33 13.32 11.01
N CYS A 488 -10.36 12.41 11.18
CA CYS A 488 -9.14 12.47 10.40
C CYS A 488 -9.45 12.26 8.92
N LYS A 489 -8.86 13.09 8.06
CA LYS A 489 -9.08 13.12 6.61
C LYS A 489 -7.77 12.98 5.86
N GLY A 490 -7.61 11.90 5.14
CA GLY A 490 -6.36 11.66 4.43
C GLY A 490 -6.23 10.26 3.82
N PRO A 491 -5.14 10.02 3.08
CA PRO A 491 -4.86 8.74 2.48
C PRO A 491 -4.56 7.65 3.52
N SER A 492 -4.47 6.40 3.07
CA SER A 492 -4.31 5.17 3.85
C SER A 492 -5.63 4.59 4.36
N ILE A 493 -5.56 3.43 5.00
CA ILE A 493 -6.65 2.68 5.65
C ILE A 493 -6.08 1.86 6.81
N GLY A 494 -6.95 1.34 7.67
CA GLY A 494 -6.58 0.40 8.73
C GLY A 494 -5.72 1.03 9.83
N ALA A 495 -5.81 2.36 10.01
CA ALA A 495 -5.23 3.04 11.15
C ALA A 495 -6.07 2.76 12.41
N ASN A 496 -5.45 2.91 13.60
CA ASN A 496 -6.15 2.83 14.88
C ASN A 496 -7.13 3.98 15.10
N PHE A 497 -7.19 4.94 14.19
CA PHE A 497 -8.12 6.05 14.15
C PHE A 497 -8.85 6.10 12.81
N THR A 498 -10.08 6.61 12.83
CA THR A 498 -10.93 6.66 11.63
C THR A 498 -10.40 7.65 10.60
N LEU A 499 -10.27 7.19 9.35
CA LEU A 499 -9.85 7.97 8.19
C LEU A 499 -10.99 8.08 7.18
N VAL A 500 -11.25 9.29 6.71
CA VAL A 500 -12.24 9.58 5.66
C VAL A 500 -11.53 10.16 4.43
N LEU A 501 -11.93 9.72 3.22
CA LEU A 501 -11.29 10.13 1.97
C LEU A 501 -12.26 10.13 0.78
N PRO A 502 -12.27 11.16 -0.10
CA PRO A 502 -12.88 11.11 -1.41
C PRO A 502 -12.03 10.20 -2.32
N TYR A 503 -12.37 8.90 -2.36
CA TYR A 503 -11.48 7.88 -2.89
C TYR A 503 -11.17 8.08 -4.38
N SER A 504 -12.18 8.28 -5.23
CA SER A 504 -11.96 8.45 -6.67
C SER A 504 -11.16 9.70 -6.99
N GLN A 505 -11.39 10.79 -6.24
CA GLN A 505 -10.67 12.06 -6.43
C GLN A 505 -9.17 11.94 -6.15
N LEU A 506 -8.77 11.01 -5.28
CA LEU A 506 -7.36 10.76 -4.99
C LEU A 506 -6.79 9.62 -5.86
N SER A 507 -7.48 8.48 -5.91
CA SER A 507 -6.91 7.25 -6.50
C SER A 507 -7.07 7.18 -8.03
N HIS A 508 -8.05 7.92 -8.59
CA HIS A 508 -8.41 7.94 -10.00
C HIS A 508 -8.50 9.35 -10.57
N ALA A 509 -7.82 10.34 -9.97
CA ALA A 509 -7.89 11.75 -10.33
C ALA A 509 -7.67 12.02 -11.83
N HIS A 510 -6.83 11.22 -12.49
CA HIS A 510 -6.49 11.37 -13.92
C HIS A 510 -7.35 10.49 -14.84
N GLU A 511 -8.30 9.71 -14.30
CA GLU A 511 -9.10 8.72 -15.02
C GLU A 511 -10.53 8.61 -14.46
N LEU A 512 -11.09 9.70 -13.91
CA LEU A 512 -12.41 9.73 -13.24
C LEU A 512 -13.54 9.21 -14.12
N ASP A 513 -13.61 9.62 -15.40
CA ASP A 513 -14.66 9.19 -16.33
C ASP A 513 -14.53 7.69 -16.64
N TRP A 514 -13.30 7.21 -16.81
CA TRP A 514 -13.05 5.79 -17.01
C TRP A 514 -13.48 4.98 -15.76
N ALA A 515 -13.11 5.42 -14.57
CA ALA A 515 -13.49 4.74 -13.33
C ALA A 515 -15.01 4.72 -13.15
N GLU A 516 -15.70 5.82 -13.44
CA GLU A 516 -17.16 5.91 -13.36
C GLU A 516 -17.85 4.98 -14.35
N SER A 517 -17.37 4.89 -15.61
CA SER A 517 -17.89 3.95 -16.61
C SER A 517 -17.77 2.48 -16.21
N ARG A 518 -16.94 2.19 -15.20
CA ARG A 518 -16.70 0.87 -14.61
C ARG A 518 -17.36 0.67 -13.24
N GLY A 519 -18.29 1.57 -12.85
CA GLY A 519 -19.07 1.48 -11.61
C GLY A 519 -18.42 2.10 -10.38
N MET A 520 -17.26 2.76 -10.51
CA MET A 520 -16.62 3.51 -9.43
C MET A 520 -17.09 4.96 -9.46
N ALA A 521 -18.03 5.32 -8.58
CA ALA A 521 -18.59 6.67 -8.55
C ALA A 521 -17.50 7.74 -8.31
N LYS A 522 -17.55 8.86 -9.07
CA LYS A 522 -16.60 9.98 -8.91
C LYS A 522 -16.60 10.58 -7.51
N HIS A 523 -17.76 10.56 -6.84
CA HIS A 523 -17.98 11.18 -5.53
C HIS A 523 -18.08 10.13 -4.41
N ILE A 524 -17.50 8.94 -4.60
CA ILE A 524 -17.45 7.91 -3.56
C ILE A 524 -16.56 8.38 -2.40
N VAL A 525 -17.10 8.31 -1.19
CA VAL A 525 -16.35 8.60 0.05
C VAL A 525 -16.02 7.29 0.73
N ARG A 526 -14.73 7.05 0.97
CA ARG A 526 -14.24 5.88 1.68
C ARG A 526 -14.01 6.22 3.15
N ILE A 527 -14.42 5.34 4.04
CA ILE A 527 -14.28 5.44 5.48
C ILE A 527 -13.54 4.19 5.96
N SER A 528 -12.40 4.38 6.60
CA SER A 528 -11.66 3.32 7.29
C SER A 528 -11.83 3.52 8.78
N VAL A 529 -12.68 2.71 9.40
CA VAL A 529 -13.05 2.86 10.82
C VAL A 529 -11.89 2.40 11.71
N GLY A 530 -11.59 3.18 12.73
CA GLY A 530 -10.56 2.93 13.74
C GLY A 530 -11.09 2.24 15.00
N LEU A 531 -10.46 2.56 16.12
CA LEU A 531 -10.70 1.94 17.43
C LEU A 531 -11.45 2.87 18.40
N GLU A 532 -11.93 3.99 17.90
CA GLU A 532 -12.70 4.98 18.68
C GLU A 532 -13.98 4.37 19.25
N ASP A 533 -14.57 5.07 20.19
CA ASP A 533 -15.89 4.73 20.72
C ASP A 533 -16.95 4.85 19.62
N VAL A 534 -17.86 3.87 19.53
CA VAL A 534 -18.85 3.79 18.47
C VAL A 534 -19.87 4.92 18.56
N ASP A 535 -20.31 5.30 19.76
CA ASP A 535 -21.30 6.35 19.96
C ASP A 535 -20.71 7.72 19.62
N ALA A 536 -19.44 7.96 19.98
CA ALA A 536 -18.71 9.15 19.59
C ALA A 536 -18.58 9.27 18.06
N LEU A 537 -18.31 8.17 17.35
CA LEU A 537 -18.28 8.16 15.89
C LEU A 537 -19.67 8.42 15.28
N ILE A 538 -20.72 7.74 15.76
CA ILE A 538 -22.10 7.95 15.29
C ILE A 538 -22.49 9.41 15.45
N GLN A 539 -22.16 10.05 16.58
CA GLN A 539 -22.41 11.47 16.80
C GLN A 539 -21.74 12.34 15.73
N ARG A 540 -20.45 12.07 15.39
CA ARG A 540 -19.73 12.83 14.35
C ARG A 540 -20.37 12.65 12.97
N PHE A 541 -20.74 11.41 12.61
CA PHE A 541 -21.44 11.12 11.36
C PHE A 541 -22.80 11.80 11.32
N SER A 542 -23.59 11.75 12.40
CA SER A 542 -24.88 12.43 12.52
C SER A 542 -24.76 13.95 12.31
N GLN A 543 -23.80 14.58 12.96
CA GLN A 543 -23.55 16.03 12.79
C GLN A 543 -23.25 16.39 11.33
N ALA A 544 -22.39 15.60 10.65
CA ALA A 544 -22.06 15.85 9.25
C ALA A 544 -23.26 15.61 8.32
N LEU A 545 -24.10 14.61 8.59
CA LEU A 545 -25.30 14.31 7.81
C LEU A 545 -26.38 15.37 8.03
N THR A 546 -26.53 15.92 9.22
CA THR A 546 -27.42 17.09 9.46
C THR A 546 -27.01 18.30 8.62
N GLU A 547 -25.71 18.54 8.43
CA GLU A 547 -25.24 19.59 7.54
C GLU A 547 -25.52 19.29 6.05
N VAL A 548 -25.54 18.02 5.67
CA VAL A 548 -25.97 17.58 4.33
C VAL A 548 -27.45 17.83 4.14
N GLU A 549 -28.31 17.46 5.09
CA GLU A 549 -29.75 17.70 5.04
C GLU A 549 -30.07 19.19 4.90
N ARG A 550 -29.39 20.03 5.70
CA ARG A 550 -29.55 21.50 5.61
C ARG A 550 -29.18 22.00 4.22
N PHE A 551 -28.05 21.56 3.67
CA PHE A 551 -27.60 21.89 2.33
C PHE A 551 -28.63 21.49 1.25
N GLU A 552 -29.16 20.26 1.30
CA GLU A 552 -30.16 19.76 0.35
C GLU A 552 -31.48 20.54 0.42
N HIS A 553 -31.90 20.96 1.63
CA HIS A 553 -33.07 21.83 1.81
C HIS A 553 -32.88 23.24 1.25
N GLU A 554 -31.69 23.82 1.41
CA GLU A 554 -31.35 25.14 0.87
C GLU A 554 -31.31 25.10 -0.67
N ASP A 555 -30.71 24.05 -1.25
CA ASP A 555 -30.62 23.83 -2.70
C ASP A 555 -32.02 23.65 -3.32
N ALA A 556 -32.89 22.85 -2.68
CA ALA A 556 -34.27 22.63 -3.11
C ALA A 556 -35.15 23.90 -3.06
N ASN A 557 -34.87 24.84 -2.15
CA ASN A 557 -35.63 26.09 -1.98
C ASN A 557 -35.08 27.25 -2.85
N GLY A 558 -34.18 27.00 -3.80
CA GLY A 558 -33.71 28.00 -4.77
C GLY A 558 -32.60 28.91 -4.28
N GLY A 559 -31.92 28.54 -3.23
CA GLY A 559 -30.70 29.18 -2.72
C GLY A 559 -29.48 28.83 -3.55
N CYS A 560 -29.47 29.16 -4.85
CA CYS A 560 -28.31 28.96 -5.72
C CYS A 560 -27.22 29.98 -5.41
N SER A 561 -26.28 29.64 -4.55
CA SER A 561 -25.01 30.34 -4.46
C SER A 561 -23.91 29.44 -5.03
N HIS A 562 -23.32 29.87 -6.11
CA HIS A 562 -22.26 29.25 -6.88
C HIS A 562 -21.13 28.69 -5.99
N ILE A 563 -21.06 27.35 -5.87
CA ILE A 563 -19.82 26.63 -5.55
C ILE A 563 -19.60 25.67 -6.73
N CYS A 564 -19.23 26.18 -7.85
CA CYS A 564 -18.71 25.41 -8.98
C CYS A 564 -17.60 26.20 -9.67
N GLY A 565 -16.36 25.90 -9.31
CA GLY A 565 -15.26 26.02 -10.22
C GLY A 565 -15.22 24.75 -11.05
N THR A 566 -15.97 24.73 -12.14
CA THR A 566 -15.85 23.69 -13.18
C THR A 566 -14.85 24.17 -14.21
N ASN A 567 -13.77 23.45 -14.41
CA ASN A 567 -13.33 22.93 -15.72
C ASN A 567 -12.07 22.13 -15.53
#